data_57a802a5c7e3daba263881796c745e37
#
_entry.id   57a802a5c7e3daba263881796c745e37
#
_cell.length_a   1.000
_cell.length_b   1.000
_cell.length_c   1.000
_cell.angle_alpha   90.00
_cell.angle_beta   90.00
_cell.angle_gamma   90.00
#
_symmetry.space_group_name_H-M   'P 1'
#
loop_
_entity.id
_entity.type
_entity.pdbx_description
1 polymer ?
#
loop_
_entity_poly.entity_id
_entity_poly.type
_entity_poly.pdbx_seq_one_letter_code
_entity_poly.pdbx_strand_id
1 'polypeptide(L)' 'MNICVGDKLKMKKKHPCGSDIFTVTRVGMDFKLKCDGCSHEVMVPRIKAEKAIKKIISSQE' A
#
# COMPACT_ATOMS: atom_id res chain seq x y z
N MET A 1 -3.01 -12.07 6.33
CA MET A 1 -3.31 -10.98 5.37
C MET A 1 -2.58 -11.27 4.07
N ASN A 2 -3.32 -11.41 2.99
CA ASN A 2 -2.76 -11.76 1.70
C ASN A 2 -2.68 -10.52 0.81
N ILE A 3 -1.46 -10.14 0.47
CA ILE A 3 -1.21 -8.96 -0.34
C ILE A 3 -0.38 -9.41 -1.54
N CYS A 4 -0.84 -9.02 -2.73
CA CYS A 4 -0.15 -9.36 -3.98
C CYS A 4 0.24 -8.10 -4.72
N VAL A 5 1.24 -8.24 -5.60
CA VAL A 5 1.63 -7.12 -6.46
C VAL A 5 0.43 -6.73 -7.32
N GLY A 6 0.18 -5.42 -7.39
CA GLY A 6 -0.97 -4.88 -8.10
C GLY A 6 -2.17 -4.59 -7.23
N ASP A 7 -2.19 -5.11 -6.01
CA ASP A 7 -3.28 -4.79 -5.09
C ASP A 7 -3.19 -3.35 -4.65
N LYS A 8 -4.35 -2.78 -4.36
CA LYS A 8 -4.42 -1.43 -3.81
C LYS A 8 -4.75 -1.51 -2.34
N LEU A 9 -4.09 -0.68 -1.56
CA LEU A 9 -4.26 -0.64 -0.12
C LEU A 9 -4.76 0.72 0.31
N LYS A 10 -5.79 0.72 1.15
CA LYS A 10 -6.24 1.95 1.78
C LYS A 10 -5.57 2.03 3.14
N MET A 11 -4.82 3.09 3.37
CA MET A 11 -4.07 3.26 4.61
C MET A 11 -4.92 3.98 5.65
N LYS A 12 -4.58 3.80 6.91
CA LYS A 12 -5.29 4.47 8.01
C LYS A 12 -5.02 5.95 8.03
N LYS A 13 -3.83 6.35 7.59
CA LYS A 13 -3.45 7.76 7.53
C LYS A 13 -3.25 8.17 6.09
N LYS A 14 -3.60 9.41 5.77
CA LYS A 14 -3.38 9.93 4.44
C LYS A 14 -1.93 10.30 4.25
N HIS A 15 -1.45 10.09 3.03
CA HIS A 15 -0.15 10.57 2.63
C HIS A 15 -0.18 12.11 2.55
N PRO A 16 0.96 12.79 2.74
CA PRO A 16 0.99 14.26 2.65
C PRO A 16 0.41 14.84 1.36
N CYS A 17 0.38 14.06 0.28
CA CYS A 17 -0.23 14.52 -0.97
C CYS A 17 -1.76 14.47 -0.96
N GLY A 18 -2.35 13.95 0.11
CA GLY A 18 -3.80 13.89 0.24
C GLY A 18 -4.41 12.56 -0.12
N SER A 19 -3.64 11.64 -0.69
CA SER A 19 -4.15 10.31 -1.06
C SER A 19 -3.85 9.30 0.04
N ASP A 20 -4.79 8.39 0.27
CA ASP A 20 -4.58 7.29 1.21
C ASP A 20 -4.55 5.93 0.51
N ILE A 21 -4.53 5.93 -0.81
CA ILE A 21 -4.50 4.70 -1.61
C ILE A 21 -3.10 4.47 -2.15
N PHE A 22 -2.59 3.27 -1.92
CA PHE A 22 -1.29 2.87 -2.41
C PHE A 22 -1.42 1.60 -3.23
N THR A 23 -0.61 1.48 -4.27
CA THR A 23 -0.55 0.28 -5.10
C THR A 23 0.68 -0.52 -4.71
N VAL A 24 0.51 -1.81 -4.49
CA VAL A 24 1.62 -2.69 -4.14
C VAL A 24 2.45 -2.95 -5.39
N THR A 25 3.72 -2.56 -5.35
CA THR A 25 4.62 -2.78 -6.48
C THR A 25 5.57 -3.93 -6.22
N ARG A 26 5.77 -4.32 -4.97
CA ARG A 26 6.62 -5.44 -4.65
C ARG A 26 6.21 -6.06 -3.32
N VAL A 27 6.29 -7.38 -3.25
CA VAL A 27 5.96 -8.15 -2.05
C VAL A 27 7.16 -8.99 -1.67
N GLY A 28 7.50 -8.97 -0.39
CA GLY A 28 8.61 -9.73 0.14
C GLY A 28 8.63 -9.58 1.65
N MET A 29 9.81 -9.55 2.23
CA MET A 29 9.93 -9.25 3.67
C MET A 29 9.47 -7.83 3.95
N ASP A 30 9.69 -6.94 3.00
CA ASP A 30 9.15 -5.58 3.03
C ASP A 30 8.22 -5.40 1.85
N PHE A 31 7.23 -4.53 1.99
CA PHE A 31 6.34 -4.18 0.90
C PHE A 31 6.80 -2.88 0.28
N LYS A 32 6.79 -2.84 -1.05
CA LYS A 32 7.04 -1.60 -1.76
C LYS A 32 5.71 -1.08 -2.28
N LEU A 33 5.37 0.13 -1.86
CA LEU A 33 4.06 0.71 -2.13
C LEU A 33 4.25 2.00 -2.90
N LYS A 34 3.38 2.22 -3.87
CA LYS A 34 3.40 3.44 -4.67
C LYS A 34 2.12 4.22 -4.40
N CYS A 35 2.28 5.47 -3.97
CA CYS A 35 1.14 6.35 -3.72
C CYS A 35 0.44 6.69 -5.02
N ASP A 36 -0.86 6.43 -5.08
CA ASP A 36 -1.62 6.72 -6.30
C ASP A 36 -1.75 8.21 -6.56
N GLY A 37 -1.63 9.03 -5.52
CA GLY A 37 -1.80 10.47 -5.68
C GLY A 37 -0.59 11.17 -6.26
N CYS A 38 0.61 10.83 -5.78
CA CYS A 38 1.83 11.53 -6.19
C CYS A 38 2.86 10.62 -6.82
N SER A 39 2.56 9.33 -6.96
CA SER A 39 3.45 8.34 -7.55
C SER A 39 4.75 8.14 -6.75
N HIS A 40 4.75 8.55 -5.49
CA HIS A 40 5.92 8.36 -4.64
C HIS A 40 5.97 6.93 -4.13
N GLU A 41 7.11 6.27 -4.28
CA GLU A 41 7.31 4.92 -3.77
C GLU A 41 7.89 4.95 -2.37
N VAL A 42 7.35 4.09 -1.50
CA VAL A 42 7.86 3.93 -0.15
C VAL A 42 8.05 2.44 0.11
N MET A 43 9.03 2.12 0.95
CA MET A 43 9.24 0.75 1.39
C MET A 43 8.86 0.66 2.86
N VAL A 44 8.00 -0.30 3.20
CA VAL A 44 7.48 -0.45 4.54
C VAL A 44 7.67 -1.89 4.99
N PRO A 45 8.24 -2.12 6.18
CA PRO A 45 8.33 -3.48 6.71
C PRO A 45 6.95 -4.11 6.78
N ARG A 46 6.89 -5.41 6.53
CA ARG A 46 5.62 -6.13 6.46
C ARG A 46 4.76 -5.91 7.70
N ILE A 47 5.37 -5.99 8.87
CA ILE A 47 4.63 -5.84 10.14
C ILE A 47 4.00 -4.45 10.23
N LYS A 48 4.77 -3.43 9.88
CA LYS A 48 4.25 -2.05 9.92
C LYS A 48 3.18 -1.84 8.88
N ALA A 49 3.37 -2.41 7.69
CA ALA A 49 2.38 -2.28 6.63
C ALA A 49 1.05 -2.87 7.07
N GLU A 50 1.08 -4.05 7.65
CA GLU A 50 -0.16 -4.70 8.10
C GLU A 50 -0.90 -3.86 9.15
N LYS A 51 -0.15 -3.19 10.01
CA LYS A 51 -0.78 -2.34 11.02
C LYS A 51 -1.28 -1.02 10.44
N ALA A 52 -0.69 -0.55 9.37
CA ALA A 52 -1.05 0.73 8.77
C ALA A 52 -2.17 0.61 7.73
N ILE A 53 -2.47 -0.58 7.29
CA ILE A 53 -3.49 -0.80 6.27
C ILE A 53 -4.86 -0.84 6.93
N LYS A 54 -5.77 -0.02 6.41
CA LYS A 54 -7.16 -0.02 6.86
C LYS A 54 -7.96 -1.05 6.09
N LYS A 55 -7.72 -1.17 4.79
CA LYS A 55 -8.49 -2.04 3.92
C LYS A 55 -7.64 -2.43 2.72
N ILE A 56 -7.82 -3.65 2.26
CA ILE A 56 -7.19 -4.12 1.03
C ILE A 56 -8.23 -4.08 -0.07
N ILE A 57 -7.92 -3.34 -1.12
CA ILE A 57 -8.77 -3.22 -2.30
C ILE A 57 -8.10 -4.00 -3.41
N SER A 58 -8.73 -5.11 -3.80
CA SER A 58 -8.18 -5.93 -4.87
C SER A 58 -8.25 -5.18 -6.20
N SER A 59 -7.19 -5.27 -6.99
CA SER A 59 -7.19 -4.68 -8.32
C SER A 59 -7.93 -5.54 -9.32
N GLN A 60 -8.34 -6.73 -8.95
CA GLN A 60 -9.07 -7.61 -9.84
C GLN A 60 -10.51 -7.20 -9.98
N GLU A 61 -11.04 -7.53 -11.13
CA GLU A 61 -12.44 -7.30 -11.40
C GLU A 61 -13.22 -8.51 -11.17
#